data_f65f5410057d1371fce12f2d96cda89f
#
_entry.id   f65f5410057d1371fce12f2d96cda89f
#
_cell.length_a   1.000
_cell.length_b   1.000
_cell.length_c   1.000
_cell.angle_alpha   90.00
_cell.angle_beta   90.00
_cell.angle_gamma   90.00
#
_symmetry.space_group_name_H-M   'P 1'
#
loop_
_entity.id
_entity.type
_entity.pdbx_description
1 polymer ?
#
loop_
_entity_poly.entity_id
_entity_poly.type
_entity_poly.pdbx_seq_one_letter_code
_entity_poly.pdbx_strand_id
1 'polypeptide(L)'
;MSGGNATSATSTASASGARDALRTSTLTQQDIARRLDRLPVSRFHLTVLVVAALSLFFDTLDTVITGFVLATLRPLWGFDAATIGVISAIGLGGYLVGSALAGFAADRYGRKKMIMLTLVLYSLFSASRGLVSDVWSFAALNFFTWLFVGAESSIVPPYLAELWPTRVRGKLGGWMMGFFALGIAVSPIWALNIIPHWGWRAALFLTLPFAIVVGLMRSGLPESPRWLLRRGRAAEAEAVLASIEQRVGRRLPDEAVVPGAATTASAVDAKPAKTWTARDLLSPRFRKVTLMLWATWFAEYGVLYTFMTFVPTLLAMEGFSIVKSFEFSIAIYASVIPGYVFGGYVVDWLDRKPTAILAFIGTAIFGTLFGMSTTSTTLMAFGGLTSFCLALGSTAIYSYTPELYPTEIRATGMGLASAWGRAGAILLLLVFGVFAVLKGKLFVFVISDVILLVAAICIALFGPSTKGRSLEDASTGGSD
;
A
#
# COMPACT_ATOMS: atom_id res chain seq x y z
N MET A 1 46.76 -61.52 10.78
CA MET A 1 45.47 -61.22 11.45
C MET A 1 45.30 -59.73 11.52
N SER A 2 44.61 -59.12 10.57
CA SER A 2 44.12 -57.74 10.62
C SER A 2 42.90 -57.63 9.70
N GLY A 3 41.77 -57.69 10.27
CA GLY A 3 40.49 -57.48 9.58
C GLY A 3 39.56 -56.82 10.56
N GLY A 4 38.98 -55.69 10.14
CA GLY A 4 37.88 -55.08 10.87
C GLY A 4 38.05 -53.60 11.18
N ASN A 5 37.76 -52.72 10.24
CA ASN A 5 37.21 -51.36 10.52
C ASN A 5 36.84 -50.56 9.25
N ALA A 6 36.10 -51.16 8.33
CA ALA A 6 35.62 -50.43 7.15
C ALA A 6 34.08 -50.40 7.00
N THR A 7 33.32 -50.92 7.92
CA THR A 7 31.84 -51.06 7.76
C THR A 7 31.00 -50.09 8.62
N SER A 8 31.57 -49.26 9.50
CA SER A 8 30.78 -48.33 10.32
C SER A 8 30.56 -46.93 9.73
N ALA A 9 31.44 -46.48 8.81
CA ALA A 9 31.34 -45.11 8.26
C ALA A 9 30.27 -44.95 7.19
N THR A 10 29.98 -45.99 6.41
CA THR A 10 28.97 -45.97 5.35
C THR A 10 27.52 -46.05 5.87
N SER A 11 27.31 -46.64 7.04
CA SER A 11 25.99 -46.75 7.67
C SER A 11 25.49 -45.43 8.28
N THR A 12 26.41 -44.62 8.81
CA THR A 12 26.04 -43.33 9.43
C THR A 12 25.71 -42.25 8.40
N ALA A 13 26.37 -42.20 7.24
CA ALA A 13 26.06 -41.26 6.16
C ALA A 13 24.72 -41.56 5.48
N SER A 14 24.36 -42.84 5.32
CA SER A 14 23.06 -43.25 4.76
C SER A 14 21.90 -42.96 5.72
N ALA A 15 22.09 -43.12 7.03
CA ALA A 15 21.09 -42.81 8.03
C ALA A 15 20.86 -41.29 8.22
N SER A 16 21.90 -40.47 8.03
CA SER A 16 21.81 -39.02 8.03
C SER A 16 21.01 -38.52 6.82
N GLY A 17 21.34 -38.99 5.62
CA GLY A 17 20.62 -38.62 4.38
C GLY A 17 19.16 -39.05 4.37
N ALA A 18 18.85 -40.25 4.92
CA ALA A 18 17.47 -40.72 5.06
C ALA A 18 16.68 -39.93 6.13
N ARG A 19 17.32 -39.50 7.22
CA ARG A 19 16.72 -38.61 8.23
C ARG A 19 16.47 -37.21 7.70
N ASP A 20 17.37 -36.64 6.89
CA ASP A 20 17.20 -35.34 6.25
C ASP A 20 16.10 -35.39 5.18
N ALA A 21 16.00 -36.47 4.39
CA ALA A 21 14.93 -36.68 3.43
C ALA A 21 13.56 -36.88 4.11
N LEU A 22 13.49 -37.59 5.23
CA LEU A 22 12.30 -37.72 6.05
C LEU A 22 11.88 -36.41 6.73
N ARG A 23 12.83 -35.56 7.14
CA ARG A 23 12.56 -34.23 7.69
C ARG A 23 11.95 -33.27 6.64
N THR A 24 12.45 -33.29 5.40
CA THR A 24 11.93 -32.45 4.32
C THR A 24 10.54 -32.87 3.86
N SER A 25 10.19 -34.15 3.99
CA SER A 25 8.86 -34.66 3.63
C SER A 25 7.76 -34.32 4.65
N THR A 26 8.13 -33.85 5.85
CA THR A 26 7.18 -33.54 6.95
C THR A 26 7.00 -32.05 7.22
N LEU A 27 7.76 -31.15 6.54
CA LEU A 27 7.64 -29.69 6.73
C LEU A 27 6.24 -29.20 6.37
N THR A 28 5.54 -28.58 7.34
CA THR A 28 4.19 -28.05 7.13
C THR A 28 4.18 -26.51 7.11
N GLN A 29 3.09 -25.92 6.59
CA GLN A 29 2.89 -24.46 6.64
C GLN A 29 2.83 -23.93 8.07
N GLN A 30 2.33 -24.75 9.02
CA GLN A 30 2.28 -24.41 10.43
C GLN A 30 3.68 -24.39 11.06
N ASP A 31 4.56 -25.32 10.67
CA ASP A 31 5.94 -25.35 11.16
C ASP A 31 6.71 -24.12 10.71
N ILE A 32 6.58 -23.71 9.43
CA ILE A 32 7.15 -22.47 8.94
C ILE A 32 6.65 -21.26 9.74
N ALA A 33 5.33 -21.19 9.99
CA ALA A 33 4.75 -20.11 10.76
C ALA A 33 5.30 -20.06 12.19
N ARG A 34 5.32 -21.20 12.91
CA ARG A 34 5.82 -21.32 14.29
C ARG A 34 7.30 -20.92 14.38
N ARG A 35 8.13 -21.38 13.44
CA ARG A 35 9.57 -21.07 13.43
C ARG A 35 9.81 -19.57 13.19
N LEU A 36 9.12 -18.96 12.23
CA LEU A 36 9.22 -17.51 11.98
C LEU A 36 8.70 -16.67 13.16
N ASP A 37 7.60 -17.09 13.80
CA ASP A 37 7.03 -16.35 14.94
C ASP A 37 7.89 -16.40 16.21
N ARG A 38 8.72 -17.45 16.37
CA ARG A 38 9.69 -17.57 17.48
C ARG A 38 10.92 -16.69 17.30
N LEU A 39 11.19 -16.19 16.10
CA LEU A 39 12.37 -15.35 15.84
C LEU A 39 12.23 -13.99 16.53
N PRO A 40 13.30 -13.49 17.19
CA PRO A 40 13.33 -12.13 17.68
C PRO A 40 13.42 -11.14 16.51
N VAL A 41 12.89 -9.93 16.70
CA VAL A 41 13.11 -8.84 15.74
C VAL A 41 14.62 -8.55 15.66
N SER A 42 15.16 -8.58 14.47
CA SER A 42 16.61 -8.49 14.24
C SER A 42 16.93 -7.56 13.07
N ARG A 43 18.21 -7.35 12.80
CA ARG A 43 18.68 -6.59 11.63
C ARG A 43 18.10 -7.12 10.31
N PHE A 44 17.86 -8.42 10.19
CA PHE A 44 17.19 -9.00 9.01
C PHE A 44 15.80 -8.41 8.80
N HIS A 45 14.97 -8.38 9.83
CA HIS A 45 13.59 -7.84 9.75
C HIS A 45 13.59 -6.34 9.46
N LEU A 46 14.55 -5.58 10.03
CA LEU A 46 14.72 -4.16 9.74
C LEU A 46 15.19 -3.93 8.30
N THR A 47 16.10 -4.75 7.77
CA THR A 47 16.53 -4.67 6.37
C THR A 47 15.34 -4.93 5.43
N VAL A 48 14.54 -5.96 5.70
CA VAL A 48 13.32 -6.26 4.93
C VAL A 48 12.34 -5.08 4.98
N LEU A 49 12.15 -4.47 6.17
CA LEU A 49 11.33 -3.27 6.35
C LEU A 49 11.86 -2.09 5.53
N VAL A 50 13.14 -1.76 5.67
CA VAL A 50 13.75 -0.61 4.99
C VAL A 50 13.65 -0.75 3.47
N VAL A 51 13.93 -1.93 2.94
CA VAL A 51 13.82 -2.20 1.50
C VAL A 51 12.40 -2.02 0.99
N ALA A 52 11.41 -2.52 1.72
CA ALA A 52 10.01 -2.36 1.35
C ALA A 52 9.50 -0.93 1.53
N ALA A 53 9.93 -0.27 2.59
CA ALA A 53 9.58 1.11 2.89
C ALA A 53 10.17 2.09 1.86
N LEU A 54 11.42 1.89 1.44
CA LEU A 54 12.05 2.66 0.36
C LEU A 54 11.31 2.48 -0.96
N SER A 55 10.86 1.25 -1.25
CA SER A 55 10.06 1.00 -2.44
C SER A 55 8.78 1.81 -2.44
N LEU A 56 8.03 1.74 -1.33
CA LEU A 56 6.79 2.50 -1.18
C LEU A 56 7.03 4.01 -1.23
N PHE A 57 8.16 4.47 -0.69
CA PHE A 57 8.58 5.86 -0.78
C PHE A 57 8.77 6.29 -2.25
N PHE A 58 9.53 5.51 -3.05
CA PHE A 58 9.78 5.85 -4.45
C PHE A 58 8.56 5.70 -5.33
N ASP A 59 7.70 4.71 -5.11
CA ASP A 59 6.42 4.56 -5.81
C ASP A 59 5.54 5.79 -5.58
N THR A 60 5.50 6.27 -4.34
CA THR A 60 4.72 7.45 -3.98
C THR A 60 5.33 8.73 -4.53
N LEU A 61 6.64 8.86 -4.44
CA LEU A 61 7.38 10.00 -5.00
C LEU A 61 7.11 10.12 -6.50
N ASP A 62 7.26 9.05 -7.28
CA ASP A 62 7.02 9.02 -8.73
C ASP A 62 5.55 9.34 -9.08
N THR A 63 4.64 8.80 -8.29
CA THR A 63 3.21 9.07 -8.41
C THR A 63 2.90 10.55 -8.29
N VAL A 64 3.39 11.19 -7.23
CA VAL A 64 3.12 12.61 -6.94
C VAL A 64 3.90 13.54 -7.88
N ILE A 65 5.15 13.19 -8.22
CA ILE A 65 5.96 13.94 -9.22
C ILE A 65 5.23 14.02 -10.56
N THR A 66 4.51 12.99 -10.95
CA THR A 66 3.74 13.02 -12.21
C THR A 66 2.78 14.22 -12.26
N GLY A 67 2.15 14.61 -11.14
CA GLY A 67 1.32 15.81 -11.06
C GLY A 67 2.11 17.12 -11.34
N PHE A 68 3.33 17.24 -10.81
CA PHE A 68 4.22 18.40 -11.05
C PHE A 68 4.73 18.43 -12.48
N VAL A 69 5.06 17.28 -13.05
CA VAL A 69 5.45 17.14 -14.45
C VAL A 69 4.29 17.56 -15.37
N LEU A 70 3.07 17.08 -15.13
CA LEU A 70 1.89 17.44 -15.91
C LEU A 70 1.55 18.94 -15.80
N ALA A 71 1.72 19.55 -14.62
CA ALA A 71 1.56 20.98 -14.43
C ALA A 71 2.57 21.78 -15.29
N THR A 72 3.82 21.29 -15.42
CA THR A 72 4.86 21.88 -16.25
C THR A 72 4.62 21.65 -17.73
N LEU A 73 4.15 20.46 -18.12
CA LEU A 73 3.89 20.10 -19.52
C LEU A 73 2.67 20.82 -20.10
N ARG A 74 1.69 21.16 -19.25
CA ARG A 74 0.46 21.82 -19.68
C ARG A 74 0.68 23.04 -20.56
N PRO A 75 1.45 24.06 -20.16
CA PRO A 75 1.76 25.21 -21.04
C PRO A 75 2.71 24.87 -22.20
N LEU A 76 3.58 23.85 -22.04
CA LEU A 76 4.55 23.45 -23.07
C LEU A 76 3.92 22.71 -24.23
N TRP A 77 2.94 21.87 -23.96
CA TRP A 77 2.25 21.04 -24.96
C TRP A 77 0.83 21.53 -25.29
N GLY A 78 0.39 22.61 -24.65
CA GLY A 78 -0.87 23.32 -24.99
C GLY A 78 -2.14 22.53 -24.66
N PHE A 79 -2.11 21.64 -23.66
CA PHE A 79 -3.31 20.90 -23.24
C PHE A 79 -3.97 21.53 -22.01
N ASP A 80 -5.22 21.15 -21.75
CA ASP A 80 -6.03 21.67 -20.64
C ASP A 80 -5.96 20.81 -19.38
N ALA A 81 -6.59 21.27 -18.30
CA ALA A 81 -6.66 20.53 -17.04
C ALA A 81 -7.48 19.22 -17.16
N ALA A 82 -8.44 19.15 -18.09
CA ALA A 82 -9.21 17.93 -18.34
C ALA A 82 -8.27 16.82 -18.85
N THR A 83 -7.32 17.16 -19.71
CA THR A 83 -6.31 16.21 -20.20
C THR A 83 -5.42 15.67 -19.07
N ILE A 84 -5.09 16.48 -18.04
CA ILE A 84 -4.39 16.00 -16.83
C ILE A 84 -5.22 14.92 -16.14
N GLY A 85 -6.52 15.17 -15.98
CA GLY A 85 -7.44 14.20 -15.41
C GLY A 85 -7.47 12.87 -16.18
N VAL A 86 -7.52 12.96 -17.52
CA VAL A 86 -7.51 11.76 -18.40
C VAL A 86 -6.21 10.99 -18.28
N ILE A 87 -5.03 11.65 -18.35
CA ILE A 87 -3.73 10.99 -18.22
C ILE A 87 -3.61 10.27 -16.86
N SER A 88 -4.02 10.95 -15.79
CA SER A 88 -3.96 10.39 -14.44
C SER A 88 -4.94 9.23 -14.24
N ALA A 89 -6.15 9.34 -14.81
CA ALA A 89 -7.14 8.26 -14.81
C ALA A 89 -6.67 7.03 -15.61
N ILE A 90 -6.02 7.23 -16.76
CA ILE A 90 -5.38 6.15 -17.55
C ILE A 90 -4.32 5.45 -16.70
N GLY A 91 -3.47 6.21 -15.98
CA GLY A 91 -2.49 5.63 -15.06
C GLY A 91 -3.16 4.76 -13.98
N LEU A 92 -4.16 5.28 -13.27
CA LEU A 92 -4.89 4.51 -12.26
C LEU A 92 -5.62 3.28 -12.83
N GLY A 93 -6.09 3.36 -14.08
CA GLY A 93 -6.59 2.21 -14.82
C GLY A 93 -5.53 1.11 -14.96
N GLY A 94 -4.29 1.50 -15.30
CA GLY A 94 -3.14 0.61 -15.29
C GLY A 94 -2.91 -0.03 -13.92
N TYR A 95 -2.94 0.78 -12.85
CA TYR A 95 -2.80 0.29 -11.48
C TYR A 95 -3.84 -0.81 -11.14
N LEU A 96 -5.11 -0.60 -11.49
CA LEU A 96 -6.16 -1.59 -11.24
C LEU A 96 -5.88 -2.91 -11.98
N VAL A 97 -5.52 -2.84 -13.25
CA VAL A 97 -5.16 -4.02 -14.04
C VAL A 97 -3.96 -4.75 -13.44
N GLY A 98 -2.90 -4.00 -13.11
CA GLY A 98 -1.68 -4.55 -12.51
C GLY A 98 -1.96 -5.24 -11.18
N SER A 99 -2.72 -4.59 -10.30
CA SER A 99 -3.05 -5.15 -8.98
C SER A 99 -3.90 -6.43 -9.09
N ALA A 100 -4.81 -6.52 -10.06
CA ALA A 100 -5.62 -7.70 -10.29
C ALA A 100 -4.81 -8.90 -10.81
N LEU A 101 -3.84 -8.64 -11.71
CA LEU A 101 -3.03 -9.70 -12.33
C LEU A 101 -1.87 -10.17 -11.45
N ALA A 102 -1.39 -9.31 -10.56
CA ALA A 102 -0.17 -9.53 -9.79
C ALA A 102 -0.23 -10.75 -8.87
N GLY A 103 -1.39 -10.99 -8.24
CA GLY A 103 -1.57 -12.14 -7.36
C GLY A 103 -1.35 -13.46 -8.09
N PHE A 104 -1.95 -13.63 -9.27
CA PHE A 104 -1.79 -14.82 -10.10
C PHE A 104 -0.34 -15.01 -10.56
N ALA A 105 0.30 -13.91 -10.98
CA ALA A 105 1.69 -13.95 -11.43
C ALA A 105 2.64 -14.30 -10.26
N ALA A 106 2.46 -13.69 -9.09
CA ALA A 106 3.29 -13.96 -7.92
C ALA A 106 3.10 -15.39 -7.37
N ASP A 107 1.88 -15.92 -7.44
CA ASP A 107 1.61 -17.31 -7.07
C ASP A 107 2.26 -18.28 -8.05
N ARG A 108 2.32 -17.94 -9.34
CA ARG A 108 2.89 -18.81 -10.39
C ARG A 108 4.42 -18.75 -10.44
N TYR A 109 5.02 -17.58 -10.39
CA TYR A 109 6.44 -17.36 -10.68
C TYR A 109 7.31 -17.12 -9.44
N GLY A 110 6.73 -16.85 -8.29
CA GLY A 110 7.41 -16.57 -7.02
C GLY A 110 7.32 -15.11 -6.62
N ARG A 111 7.34 -14.86 -5.29
CA ARG A 111 7.19 -13.51 -4.72
C ARG A 111 8.38 -12.63 -5.09
N LYS A 112 9.60 -13.09 -4.78
CA LYS A 112 10.85 -12.36 -5.02
C LYS A 112 11.03 -12.03 -6.50
N LYS A 113 10.85 -13.00 -7.40
CA LYS A 113 11.01 -12.79 -8.85
C LYS A 113 10.06 -11.72 -9.36
N MET A 114 8.79 -11.77 -8.93
CA MET A 114 7.80 -10.80 -9.37
C MET A 114 8.07 -9.41 -8.83
N ILE A 115 8.47 -9.26 -7.54
CA ILE A 115 8.84 -7.97 -6.95
C ILE A 115 10.05 -7.35 -7.66
N MET A 116 11.02 -8.16 -8.11
CA MET A 116 12.16 -7.68 -8.90
C MET A 116 11.74 -7.26 -10.30
N LEU A 117 10.91 -8.06 -10.97
CA LEU A 117 10.42 -7.77 -12.32
C LEU A 117 9.58 -6.50 -12.35
N THR A 118 8.64 -6.34 -11.40
CA THR A 118 7.78 -5.15 -11.31
C THR A 118 8.60 -3.88 -11.08
N LEU A 119 9.61 -3.92 -10.20
CA LEU A 119 10.50 -2.78 -9.97
C LEU A 119 11.24 -2.37 -11.25
N VAL A 120 11.82 -3.32 -11.97
CA VAL A 120 12.57 -3.04 -13.21
C VAL A 120 11.66 -2.46 -14.28
N LEU A 121 10.50 -3.07 -14.50
CA LEU A 121 9.57 -2.61 -15.54
C LEU A 121 8.94 -1.26 -15.18
N TYR A 122 8.52 -1.07 -13.92
CA TYR A 122 7.99 0.21 -13.49
C TYR A 122 9.02 1.34 -13.66
N SER A 123 10.28 1.11 -13.24
CA SER A 123 11.34 2.10 -13.34
C SER A 123 11.70 2.43 -14.81
N LEU A 124 11.71 1.39 -15.66
CA LEU A 124 11.95 1.57 -17.09
C LEU A 124 10.84 2.40 -17.74
N PHE A 125 9.57 2.06 -17.51
CA PHE A 125 8.44 2.81 -18.07
C PHE A 125 8.34 4.21 -17.48
N SER A 126 8.63 4.40 -16.19
CA SER A 126 8.68 5.70 -15.55
C SER A 126 9.71 6.62 -16.21
N ALA A 127 10.94 6.15 -16.39
CA ALA A 127 11.99 6.91 -17.07
C ALA A 127 11.65 7.16 -18.56
N SER A 128 11.08 6.16 -19.25
CA SER A 128 10.71 6.28 -20.67
C SER A 128 9.71 7.41 -20.93
N ARG A 129 8.90 7.82 -19.93
CA ARG A 129 8.05 9.01 -20.03
C ARG A 129 8.88 10.29 -20.30
N GLY A 130 10.15 10.32 -19.88
CA GLY A 130 11.07 11.43 -20.18
C GLY A 130 11.56 11.49 -21.62
N LEU A 131 11.35 10.44 -22.44
CA LEU A 131 11.81 10.39 -23.84
C LEU A 131 10.76 10.89 -24.84
N VAL A 132 9.49 10.97 -24.45
CA VAL A 132 8.39 11.32 -25.35
C VAL A 132 8.20 12.84 -25.46
N SER A 133 7.54 13.26 -26.54
CA SER A 133 7.30 14.65 -26.84
C SER A 133 5.82 14.96 -27.10
N ASP A 134 4.93 14.01 -26.86
CA ASP A 134 3.49 14.16 -27.02
C ASP A 134 2.70 13.57 -25.84
N VAL A 135 1.47 14.08 -25.69
CA VAL A 135 0.58 13.79 -24.56
C VAL A 135 0.16 12.31 -24.52
N TRP A 136 -0.14 11.72 -25.68
CA TRP A 136 -0.72 10.39 -25.72
C TRP A 136 0.32 9.30 -25.51
N SER A 137 1.54 9.48 -26.05
CA SER A 137 2.68 8.61 -25.74
C SER A 137 3.03 8.68 -24.26
N PHE A 138 2.98 9.88 -23.65
CA PHE A 138 3.16 10.03 -22.21
C PHE A 138 2.08 9.26 -21.43
N ALA A 139 0.81 9.40 -21.83
CA ALA A 139 -0.31 8.71 -21.19
C ALA A 139 -0.18 7.17 -21.28
N ALA A 140 0.23 6.66 -22.46
CA ALA A 140 0.45 5.23 -22.66
C ALA A 140 1.58 4.70 -21.75
N LEU A 141 2.71 5.39 -21.67
CA LEU A 141 3.80 5.00 -20.77
C LEU A 141 3.40 5.14 -19.29
N ASN A 142 2.57 6.15 -18.97
CA ASN A 142 2.01 6.33 -17.63
C ASN A 142 1.12 5.15 -17.24
N PHE A 143 0.30 4.61 -18.16
CA PHE A 143 -0.49 3.40 -17.93
C PHE A 143 0.41 2.22 -17.54
N PHE A 144 1.47 1.94 -18.29
CA PHE A 144 2.39 0.83 -17.98
C PHE A 144 3.18 1.07 -16.70
N THR A 145 3.62 2.30 -16.41
CA THR A 145 4.24 2.64 -15.13
C THR A 145 3.34 2.25 -13.97
N TRP A 146 2.09 2.71 -13.99
CA TRP A 146 1.15 2.43 -12.92
C TRP A 146 0.66 0.99 -12.88
N LEU A 147 0.66 0.27 -14.00
CA LEU A 147 0.38 -1.16 -14.03
C LEU A 147 1.37 -1.93 -13.16
N PHE A 148 2.66 -1.62 -13.28
CA PHE A 148 3.67 -2.29 -12.47
C PHE A 148 3.73 -1.79 -11.03
N VAL A 149 3.42 -0.53 -10.76
CA VAL A 149 3.22 -0.01 -9.39
C VAL A 149 2.05 -0.73 -8.71
N GLY A 150 0.92 -0.90 -9.41
CA GLY A 150 -0.23 -1.64 -8.91
C GLY A 150 0.07 -3.11 -8.65
N ALA A 151 0.83 -3.73 -9.54
CA ALA A 151 1.30 -5.10 -9.36
C ALA A 151 2.19 -5.23 -8.11
N GLU A 152 3.13 -4.32 -7.92
CA GLU A 152 4.04 -4.29 -6.78
C GLU A 152 3.28 -4.11 -5.46
N SER A 153 2.36 -3.17 -5.41
CA SER A 153 1.55 -2.87 -4.22
C SER A 153 0.70 -4.05 -3.75
N SER A 154 0.39 -4.99 -4.64
CA SER A 154 -0.37 -6.20 -4.31
C SER A 154 0.51 -7.37 -3.86
N ILE A 155 1.81 -7.37 -4.23
CA ILE A 155 2.73 -8.48 -3.93
C ILE A 155 3.54 -8.20 -2.67
N VAL A 156 4.00 -6.96 -2.46
CA VAL A 156 4.93 -6.60 -1.38
C VAL A 156 4.32 -6.82 0.01
N PRO A 157 3.11 -6.34 0.35
CA PRO A 157 2.57 -6.52 1.69
C PRO A 157 2.37 -8.00 2.10
N PRO A 158 1.79 -8.89 1.27
CA PRO A 158 1.72 -10.31 1.58
C PRO A 158 3.11 -10.95 1.74
N TYR A 159 4.07 -10.62 0.87
CA TYR A 159 5.44 -11.12 0.97
C TYR A 159 6.08 -10.77 2.30
N LEU A 160 5.93 -9.51 2.75
CA LEU A 160 6.46 -9.08 4.05
C LEU A 160 5.76 -9.79 5.22
N ALA A 161 4.43 -9.94 5.12
CA ALA A 161 3.66 -10.66 6.13
C ALA A 161 4.06 -12.14 6.24
N GLU A 162 4.60 -12.73 5.16
CA GLU A 162 5.13 -14.09 5.16
C GLU A 162 6.51 -14.22 5.83
N LEU A 163 7.27 -13.11 5.96
CA LEU A 163 8.61 -13.09 6.56
C LEU A 163 8.65 -12.53 7.98
N TRP A 164 7.64 -11.74 8.38
CA TRP A 164 7.62 -11.08 9.68
C TRP A 164 6.89 -11.89 10.76
N PRO A 165 7.42 -11.88 12.01
CA PRO A 165 6.71 -12.43 13.15
C PRO A 165 5.36 -11.75 13.36
N THR A 166 4.32 -12.52 13.67
CA THR A 166 2.94 -12.05 13.80
C THR A 166 2.79 -10.91 14.79
N ARG A 167 3.52 -10.98 15.92
CA ARG A 167 3.47 -10.00 17.03
C ARG A 167 3.90 -8.58 16.66
N VAL A 168 4.71 -8.40 15.60
CA VAL A 168 5.25 -7.07 15.20
C VAL A 168 4.76 -6.61 13.84
N ARG A 169 4.03 -7.45 13.11
CA ARG A 169 3.56 -7.21 11.75
C ARG A 169 2.79 -5.91 11.60
N GLY A 170 1.89 -5.61 12.56
CA GLY A 170 1.13 -4.36 12.56
C GLY A 170 2.00 -3.11 12.74
N LYS A 171 2.98 -3.15 13.67
CA LYS A 171 3.91 -2.03 13.89
C LYS A 171 4.77 -1.76 12.66
N LEU A 172 5.31 -2.82 12.04
CA LEU A 172 6.14 -2.70 10.85
C LEU A 172 5.33 -2.18 9.65
N GLY A 173 4.06 -2.60 9.51
CA GLY A 173 3.13 -2.06 8.51
C GLY A 173 2.86 -0.57 8.71
N GLY A 174 2.69 -0.11 9.95
CA GLY A 174 2.54 1.30 10.27
C GLY A 174 3.77 2.14 9.89
N TRP A 175 4.98 1.62 10.12
CA TRP A 175 6.21 2.29 9.70
C TRP A 175 6.33 2.42 8.18
N MET A 176 5.86 1.43 7.43
CA MET A 176 5.79 1.54 5.96
C MET A 176 4.89 2.70 5.51
N MET A 177 3.75 2.92 6.18
CA MET A 177 2.88 4.06 5.87
C MET A 177 3.55 5.41 6.13
N GLY A 178 4.48 5.49 7.10
CA GLY A 178 5.32 6.66 7.30
C GLY A 178 6.19 7.00 6.07
N PHE A 179 6.74 6.00 5.38
CA PHE A 179 7.49 6.21 4.15
C PHE A 179 6.60 6.63 2.97
N PHE A 180 5.37 6.16 2.92
CA PHE A 180 4.36 6.68 1.98
C PHE A 180 4.15 8.18 2.18
N ALA A 181 3.94 8.63 3.42
CA ALA A 181 3.80 10.04 3.75
C ALA A 181 5.04 10.86 3.39
N LEU A 182 6.24 10.31 3.64
CA LEU A 182 7.51 10.94 3.25
C LEU A 182 7.62 11.10 1.72
N GLY A 183 7.19 10.11 0.94
CA GLY A 183 7.14 10.20 -0.52
C GLY A 183 6.31 11.38 -1.00
N ILE A 184 5.12 11.60 -0.40
CA ILE A 184 4.26 12.75 -0.69
C ILE A 184 4.99 14.06 -0.36
N ALA A 185 5.51 14.18 0.86
CA ALA A 185 6.12 15.42 1.36
C ALA A 185 7.42 15.80 0.64
N VAL A 186 8.20 14.83 0.17
CA VAL A 186 9.47 15.04 -0.55
C VAL A 186 9.24 15.36 -2.03
N SER A 187 8.13 14.92 -2.62
CA SER A 187 7.86 15.13 -4.05
C SER A 187 7.93 16.59 -4.51
N PRO A 188 7.32 17.58 -3.83
CA PRO A 188 7.45 18.97 -4.25
C PRO A 188 8.87 19.54 -4.08
N ILE A 189 9.62 19.05 -3.08
CA ILE A 189 11.03 19.42 -2.89
C ILE A 189 11.85 18.90 -4.08
N TRP A 190 11.62 17.67 -4.50
CA TRP A 190 12.22 17.08 -5.69
C TRP A 190 11.89 17.88 -6.94
N ALA A 191 10.59 18.18 -7.16
CA ALA A 191 10.13 18.95 -8.30
C ALA A 191 10.75 20.34 -8.34
N LEU A 192 10.78 21.07 -7.21
CA LEU A 192 11.32 22.41 -7.09
C LEU A 192 12.82 22.48 -7.42
N ASN A 193 13.60 21.51 -6.96
CA ASN A 193 15.05 21.52 -7.16
C ASN A 193 15.49 20.99 -8.53
N ILE A 194 14.69 20.18 -9.20
CA ILE A 194 15.09 19.53 -10.44
C ILE A 194 14.42 20.17 -11.65
N ILE A 195 13.10 20.35 -11.64
CA ILE A 195 12.37 20.78 -12.84
C ILE A 195 12.81 22.17 -13.36
N PRO A 196 12.98 23.21 -12.51
CA PRO A 196 13.39 24.53 -12.99
C PRO A 196 14.82 24.58 -13.51
N HIS A 197 15.73 23.73 -13.01
CA HIS A 197 17.16 23.79 -13.33
C HIS A 197 17.56 22.82 -14.44
N TRP A 198 16.95 21.62 -14.45
CA TRP A 198 17.37 20.52 -15.33
C TRP A 198 16.23 20.01 -16.22
N GLY A 199 15.05 20.63 -16.10
CA GLY A 199 13.86 20.27 -16.85
C GLY A 199 13.08 19.09 -16.28
N TRP A 200 11.84 18.96 -16.73
CA TRP A 200 10.91 17.91 -16.26
C TRP A 200 11.38 16.48 -16.62
N ARG A 201 12.14 16.33 -17.70
CA ARG A 201 12.71 15.04 -18.10
C ARG A 201 13.71 14.52 -17.08
N ALA A 202 14.55 15.39 -16.55
CA ALA A 202 15.52 15.05 -15.50
C ALA A 202 14.82 14.56 -14.22
N ALA A 203 13.66 15.13 -13.87
CA ALA A 203 12.91 14.70 -12.69
C ALA A 203 12.47 13.23 -12.78
N LEU A 204 12.18 12.72 -13.97
CA LEU A 204 11.84 11.32 -14.23
C LEU A 204 13.10 10.44 -14.34
N PHE A 205 14.14 10.87 -15.04
CA PHE A 205 15.36 10.07 -15.19
C PHE A 205 16.12 9.87 -13.87
N LEU A 206 16.12 10.86 -13.00
CA LEU A 206 16.81 10.81 -11.72
C LEU A 206 16.14 9.85 -10.72
N THR A 207 14.98 9.28 -11.02
CA THR A 207 14.41 8.17 -10.24
C THR A 207 15.11 6.82 -10.50
N LEU A 208 15.76 6.64 -11.66
CA LEU A 208 16.45 5.40 -12.04
C LEU A 208 17.58 5.00 -11.10
N PRO A 209 18.53 5.87 -10.71
CA PRO A 209 19.58 5.51 -9.75
C PRO A 209 19.03 4.94 -8.44
N PHE A 210 17.94 5.50 -7.95
CA PHE A 210 17.28 5.00 -6.72
C PHE A 210 16.66 3.63 -6.94
N ALA A 211 16.01 3.41 -8.09
CA ALA A 211 15.46 2.11 -8.44
C ALA A 211 16.55 1.04 -8.53
N ILE A 212 17.73 1.38 -9.05
CA ILE A 212 18.89 0.49 -9.08
C ILE A 212 19.33 0.14 -7.65
N VAL A 213 19.46 1.14 -6.76
CA VAL A 213 19.83 0.91 -5.35
C VAL A 213 18.80 0.00 -4.65
N VAL A 214 17.52 0.29 -4.79
CA VAL A 214 16.44 -0.55 -4.22
C VAL A 214 16.48 -1.96 -4.82
N GLY A 215 16.72 -2.10 -6.11
CA GLY A 215 16.86 -3.39 -6.80
C GLY A 215 18.03 -4.21 -6.25
N LEU A 216 19.19 -3.59 -6.05
CA LEU A 216 20.33 -4.23 -5.43
C LEU A 216 20.04 -4.68 -3.99
N MET A 217 19.36 -3.83 -3.20
CA MET A 217 18.94 -4.21 -1.85
C MET A 217 17.94 -5.37 -1.85
N ARG A 218 16.99 -5.38 -2.78
CA ARG A 218 16.01 -6.47 -2.94
C ARG A 218 16.63 -7.79 -3.38
N SER A 219 17.73 -7.76 -4.14
CA SER A 219 18.41 -8.98 -4.59
C SER A 219 18.85 -9.86 -3.42
N GLY A 220 19.20 -9.25 -2.28
CA GLY A 220 19.57 -9.91 -1.03
C GLY A 220 18.39 -10.51 -0.22
N LEU A 221 17.14 -10.23 -0.60
CA LEU A 221 15.98 -10.78 0.08
C LEU A 221 15.75 -12.25 -0.31
N PRO A 222 15.32 -13.13 0.63
CA PRO A 222 15.01 -14.53 0.32
C PRO A 222 13.69 -14.67 -0.45
N GLU A 223 13.44 -15.81 -1.09
CA GLU A 223 12.10 -16.17 -1.55
C GLU A 223 11.21 -16.56 -0.36
N SER A 224 9.89 -16.53 -0.51
CA SER A 224 8.97 -16.94 0.55
C SER A 224 9.04 -18.44 0.83
N PRO A 225 9.38 -18.86 2.08
CA PRO A 225 9.37 -20.27 2.43
C PRO A 225 7.99 -20.90 2.28
N ARG A 226 6.92 -20.14 2.56
CA ARG A 226 5.52 -20.60 2.42
C ARG A 226 5.14 -20.86 0.97
N TRP A 227 5.62 -20.01 0.05
CA TRP A 227 5.41 -20.20 -1.38
C TRP A 227 6.19 -21.41 -1.91
N LEU A 228 7.46 -21.58 -1.52
CA LEU A 228 8.29 -22.72 -1.90
C LEU A 228 7.61 -24.03 -1.47
N LEU A 229 7.13 -24.11 -0.24
CA LEU A 229 6.45 -25.31 0.25
C LEU A 229 5.16 -25.60 -0.52
N ARG A 230 4.33 -24.59 -0.84
CA ARG A 230 3.13 -24.76 -1.69
C ARG A 230 3.44 -25.29 -3.09
N ARG A 231 4.65 -25.05 -3.57
CA ARG A 231 5.15 -25.55 -4.87
C ARG A 231 5.83 -26.93 -4.80
N GLY A 232 5.77 -27.58 -3.66
CA GLY A 232 6.42 -28.88 -3.45
C GLY A 232 7.93 -28.82 -3.30
N ARG A 233 8.53 -27.61 -3.16
CA ARG A 233 9.98 -27.37 -3.05
C ARG A 233 10.39 -27.32 -1.57
N ALA A 234 10.08 -28.39 -0.82
CA ALA A 234 10.26 -28.43 0.63
C ALA A 234 11.71 -28.26 1.07
N ALA A 235 12.68 -28.86 0.36
CA ALA A 235 14.11 -28.73 0.66
C ALA A 235 14.58 -27.28 0.56
N GLU A 236 14.14 -26.54 -0.45
CA GLU A 236 14.48 -25.13 -0.62
C GLU A 236 13.78 -24.24 0.42
N ALA A 237 12.53 -24.57 0.78
CA ALA A 237 11.82 -23.88 1.87
C ALA A 237 12.58 -24.01 3.19
N GLU A 238 13.08 -25.21 3.51
CA GLU A 238 13.91 -25.46 4.69
C GLU A 238 15.24 -24.71 4.63
N ALA A 239 15.93 -24.72 3.49
CA ALA A 239 17.19 -24.00 3.30
C ALA A 239 17.02 -22.48 3.49
N VAL A 240 15.94 -21.90 2.96
CA VAL A 240 15.62 -20.49 3.15
C VAL A 240 15.31 -20.19 4.61
N LEU A 241 14.53 -21.03 5.28
CA LEU A 241 14.18 -20.87 6.69
C LEU A 241 15.43 -20.93 7.57
N ALA A 242 16.30 -21.91 7.36
CA ALA A 242 17.58 -22.03 8.04
C ALA A 242 18.49 -20.79 7.81
N SER A 243 18.52 -20.25 6.58
CA SER A 243 19.27 -19.03 6.28
C SER A 243 18.74 -17.80 7.03
N ILE A 244 17.41 -17.70 7.21
CA ILE A 244 16.79 -16.62 7.98
C ILE A 244 17.16 -16.77 9.46
N GLU A 245 17.05 -17.98 10.02
CA GLU A 245 17.43 -18.29 11.40
C GLU A 245 18.90 -17.96 11.69
N GLN A 246 19.79 -18.31 10.76
CA GLN A 246 21.23 -18.00 10.87
C GLN A 246 21.47 -16.49 10.84
N ARG A 247 20.82 -15.73 9.95
CA ARG A 247 20.92 -14.26 9.88
C ARG A 247 20.40 -13.57 11.13
N VAL A 248 19.43 -14.19 11.81
CA VAL A 248 18.86 -13.69 13.08
C VAL A 248 19.79 -14.01 14.27
N GLY A 249 20.80 -14.88 14.09
CA GLY A 249 21.77 -15.27 15.12
C GLY A 249 21.20 -16.26 16.15
N ARG A 250 20.10 -16.92 15.84
CA ARG A 250 19.46 -17.91 16.70
C ARG A 250 19.15 -19.16 15.87
N ARG A 251 20.09 -20.10 15.86
CA ARG A 251 19.73 -21.48 15.53
C ARG A 251 18.83 -21.96 16.64
N LEU A 252 17.53 -22.13 16.38
CA LEU A 252 16.66 -22.78 17.34
C LEU A 252 17.22 -24.19 17.59
N PRO A 253 17.42 -24.62 18.85
CA PRO A 253 17.80 -26.00 19.10
C PRO A 253 16.84 -26.91 18.35
N ASP A 254 17.35 -28.03 17.85
CA ASP A 254 16.58 -29.13 17.32
C ASP A 254 15.76 -29.76 18.47
N GLU A 255 14.84 -29.00 19.06
CA GLU A 255 13.80 -29.61 19.86
C GLU A 255 12.99 -30.45 18.88
N ALA A 256 13.19 -31.75 19.02
CA ALA A 256 12.41 -32.76 18.33
C ALA A 256 10.97 -32.28 18.22
N VAL A 257 10.47 -32.19 17.00
CA VAL A 257 9.03 -32.10 16.76
C VAL A 257 8.45 -33.27 17.55
N VAL A 258 7.95 -33.00 18.77
CA VAL A 258 7.21 -33.98 19.52
C VAL A 258 5.95 -34.17 18.68
N PRO A 259 5.82 -35.30 17.96
CA PRO A 259 4.59 -35.60 17.27
C PRO A 259 3.57 -35.90 18.40
N GLY A 260 2.72 -34.96 18.72
CA GLY A 260 1.70 -35.17 19.73
C GLY A 260 1.37 -34.03 20.67
N ALA A 261 2.08 -32.88 20.67
CA ALA A 261 1.52 -31.67 21.26
C ALA A 261 0.59 -30.96 20.25
N ALA A 262 -0.27 -31.74 19.59
CA ALA A 262 -1.58 -31.23 19.28
C ALA A 262 -2.16 -30.85 20.64
N THR A 263 -2.20 -29.56 20.96
CA THR A 263 -3.20 -29.07 21.87
C THR A 263 -4.48 -29.72 21.39
N THR A 264 -5.01 -30.60 22.20
CA THR A 264 -6.39 -31.04 22.19
C THR A 264 -7.25 -29.80 22.48
N ALA A 265 -7.21 -28.81 21.60
CA ALA A 265 -8.35 -27.98 21.33
C ALA A 265 -9.36 -29.00 20.76
N SER A 266 -10.26 -29.43 21.63
CA SER A 266 -11.33 -30.36 21.39
C SER A 266 -11.78 -30.27 19.94
N ALA A 267 -11.68 -31.40 19.23
CA ALA A 267 -12.50 -31.66 18.06
C ALA A 267 -13.95 -31.86 18.57
N VAL A 268 -14.47 -30.82 19.25
CA VAL A 268 -15.87 -30.68 19.54
C VAL A 268 -16.46 -30.00 18.32
N ASP A 269 -17.14 -30.78 17.50
CA ASP A 269 -18.09 -30.36 16.47
C ASP A 269 -17.68 -29.13 15.65
N ALA A 270 -16.55 -29.20 14.93
CA ALA A 270 -16.28 -28.26 13.87
C ALA A 270 -17.33 -28.50 12.77
N LYS A 271 -18.47 -27.80 12.86
CA LYS A 271 -19.32 -27.58 11.68
C LYS A 271 -18.41 -27.23 10.52
N PRO A 272 -18.61 -27.82 9.31
CA PRO A 272 -17.77 -27.54 8.17
C PRO A 272 -17.64 -26.03 8.02
N ALA A 273 -16.40 -25.51 8.08
CA ALA A 273 -16.14 -24.08 8.03
C ALA A 273 -16.82 -23.54 6.77
N LYS A 274 -17.76 -22.62 6.96
CA LYS A 274 -18.49 -21.98 5.85
C LYS A 274 -17.44 -21.38 4.91
N THR A 275 -17.39 -21.84 3.67
CA THR A 275 -16.52 -21.25 2.65
C THR A 275 -17.09 -19.89 2.27
N TRP A 276 -16.48 -18.83 2.81
CA TRP A 276 -16.88 -17.46 2.53
C TRP A 276 -16.41 -17.05 1.14
N THR A 277 -17.28 -16.38 0.40
CA THR A 277 -17.03 -15.86 -0.95
C THR A 277 -17.17 -14.34 -0.98
N ALA A 278 -16.69 -13.69 -2.04
CA ALA A 278 -16.89 -12.24 -2.22
C ALA A 278 -18.38 -11.83 -2.23
N ARG A 279 -19.28 -12.75 -2.61
CA ARG A 279 -20.74 -12.50 -2.58
C ARG A 279 -21.28 -12.36 -1.16
N ASP A 280 -20.66 -12.99 -0.18
CA ASP A 280 -21.09 -12.91 1.21
C ASP A 280 -20.93 -11.51 1.81
N LEU A 281 -20.06 -10.66 1.24
CA LEU A 281 -19.94 -9.25 1.60
C LEU A 281 -21.22 -8.45 1.31
N LEU A 282 -22.01 -8.85 0.32
CA LEU A 282 -23.31 -8.26 -0.01
C LEU A 282 -24.49 -9.01 0.61
N SER A 283 -24.23 -9.99 1.48
CA SER A 283 -25.27 -10.65 2.28
C SER A 283 -25.98 -9.65 3.19
N PRO A 284 -27.22 -9.93 3.62
CA PRO A 284 -27.99 -9.04 4.51
C PRO A 284 -27.22 -8.63 5.77
N ARG A 285 -26.33 -9.50 6.26
CA ARG A 285 -25.47 -9.28 7.44
C ARG A 285 -24.44 -8.18 7.22
N PHE A 286 -23.72 -8.18 6.09
CA PHE A 286 -22.60 -7.28 5.85
C PHE A 286 -22.91 -6.16 4.87
N ARG A 287 -24.01 -6.23 4.12
CA ARG A 287 -24.33 -5.30 3.04
C ARG A 287 -24.24 -3.82 3.44
N LYS A 288 -24.82 -3.46 4.60
CA LYS A 288 -24.80 -2.07 5.06
C LYS A 288 -23.38 -1.57 5.31
N VAL A 289 -22.57 -2.35 6.02
CA VAL A 289 -21.18 -2.04 6.33
C VAL A 289 -20.34 -2.02 5.06
N THR A 290 -20.50 -2.99 4.17
CA THR A 290 -19.77 -3.05 2.90
C THR A 290 -20.04 -1.85 2.01
N LEU A 291 -21.31 -1.49 1.81
CA LEU A 291 -21.67 -0.32 0.99
C LEU A 291 -21.18 0.99 1.61
N MET A 292 -21.27 1.13 2.94
CA MET A 292 -20.70 2.27 3.65
C MET A 292 -19.17 2.35 3.43
N LEU A 293 -18.45 1.27 3.58
CA LEU A 293 -16.99 1.23 3.37
C LEU A 293 -16.64 1.54 1.90
N TRP A 294 -17.38 1.00 0.94
CA TRP A 294 -17.15 1.30 -0.48
C TRP A 294 -17.34 2.79 -0.78
N ALA A 295 -18.42 3.40 -0.26
CA ALA A 295 -18.64 4.84 -0.39
C ALA A 295 -17.51 5.65 0.30
N THR A 296 -17.07 5.23 1.46
CA THR A 296 -16.00 5.88 2.23
C THR A 296 -14.66 5.84 1.50
N TRP A 297 -14.25 4.66 1.03
CA TRP A 297 -13.01 4.49 0.27
C TRP A 297 -13.05 5.24 -1.07
N PHE A 298 -14.21 5.20 -1.76
CA PHE A 298 -14.43 5.93 -3.00
C PHE A 298 -14.22 7.44 -2.81
N ALA A 299 -14.82 8.02 -1.77
CA ALA A 299 -14.73 9.44 -1.45
C ALA A 299 -13.29 9.82 -1.07
N GLU A 300 -12.71 9.14 -0.09
CA GLU A 300 -11.38 9.43 0.45
C GLU A 300 -10.30 9.35 -0.63
N TYR A 301 -10.21 8.23 -1.34
CA TYR A 301 -9.21 8.06 -2.39
C TYR A 301 -9.44 8.97 -3.59
N GLY A 302 -10.70 9.18 -3.94
CA GLY A 302 -11.07 10.10 -4.99
C GLY A 302 -10.56 11.51 -4.73
N VAL A 303 -10.80 12.04 -3.53
CA VAL A 303 -10.35 13.37 -3.13
C VAL A 303 -8.84 13.41 -2.93
N LEU A 304 -8.24 12.38 -2.29
CA LEU A 304 -6.80 12.31 -2.03
C LEU A 304 -5.98 12.37 -3.32
N TYR A 305 -6.26 11.49 -4.28
CA TYR A 305 -5.52 11.45 -5.54
C TYR A 305 -5.75 12.69 -6.39
N THR A 306 -6.96 13.23 -6.39
CA THR A 306 -7.29 14.45 -7.11
C THR A 306 -6.56 15.65 -6.52
N PHE A 307 -6.55 15.78 -5.20
CA PHE A 307 -5.83 16.84 -4.50
C PHE A 307 -4.31 16.77 -4.81
N MET A 308 -3.70 15.59 -4.67
CA MET A 308 -2.27 15.40 -4.96
C MET A 308 -1.90 15.68 -6.42
N THR A 309 -2.79 15.39 -7.36
CA THR A 309 -2.52 15.60 -8.79
C THR A 309 -2.70 17.05 -9.22
N PHE A 310 -3.74 17.70 -8.72
CA PHE A 310 -4.16 19.01 -9.26
C PHE A 310 -3.66 20.22 -8.49
N VAL A 311 -3.23 20.10 -7.22
CA VAL A 311 -2.75 21.25 -6.43
C VAL A 311 -1.71 22.08 -7.19
N PRO A 312 -0.60 21.51 -7.72
CA PRO A 312 0.38 22.33 -8.44
C PRO A 312 -0.20 22.99 -9.71
N THR A 313 -1.11 22.31 -10.41
CA THR A 313 -1.78 22.86 -11.61
C THR A 313 -2.75 23.96 -11.24
N LEU A 314 -3.56 23.80 -10.20
CA LEU A 314 -4.52 24.82 -9.74
C LEU A 314 -3.82 26.09 -9.29
N LEU A 315 -2.71 25.97 -8.56
CA LEU A 315 -1.90 27.12 -8.15
C LEU A 315 -1.32 27.85 -9.37
N ALA A 316 -0.86 27.12 -10.39
CA ALA A 316 -0.37 27.72 -11.62
C ALA A 316 -1.52 28.40 -12.43
N MET A 317 -2.75 27.86 -12.38
CA MET A 317 -3.93 28.48 -13.02
C MET A 317 -4.38 29.78 -12.34
N GLU A 318 -4.11 29.93 -11.04
CA GLU A 318 -4.37 31.17 -10.27
C GLU A 318 -3.32 32.29 -10.57
N GLY A 319 -2.42 32.06 -11.50
CA GLY A 319 -1.40 33.06 -11.91
C GLY A 319 -0.08 33.00 -11.13
N PHE A 320 0.08 32.02 -10.22
CA PHE A 320 1.39 31.79 -9.60
C PHE A 320 2.36 31.17 -10.61
N SER A 321 3.62 31.55 -10.53
CA SER A 321 4.64 30.86 -11.32
C SER A 321 4.72 29.37 -10.92
N ILE A 322 5.17 28.53 -11.84
CA ILE A 322 5.33 27.09 -11.57
C ILE A 322 6.24 26.86 -10.35
N VAL A 323 7.31 27.64 -10.21
CA VAL A 323 8.23 27.57 -9.07
C VAL A 323 7.51 27.88 -7.75
N LYS A 324 6.74 28.98 -7.69
CA LYS A 324 5.94 29.30 -6.49
C LYS A 324 4.87 28.26 -6.19
N SER A 325 4.26 27.68 -7.22
CA SER A 325 3.30 26.60 -7.05
C SER A 325 3.95 25.37 -6.40
N PHE A 326 5.20 25.06 -6.71
CA PHE A 326 5.96 23.98 -6.07
C PHE A 326 6.35 24.33 -4.64
N GLU A 327 6.80 25.58 -4.37
CA GLU A 327 7.09 26.06 -3.00
C GLU A 327 5.86 25.94 -2.08
N PHE A 328 4.68 26.35 -2.54
CA PHE A 328 3.45 26.23 -1.76
C PHE A 328 3.06 24.76 -1.53
N SER A 329 3.27 23.90 -2.54
CA SER A 329 3.02 22.47 -2.42
C SER A 329 3.91 21.81 -1.37
N ILE A 330 5.13 22.33 -1.09
CA ILE A 330 5.97 21.82 0.01
C ILE A 330 5.25 21.98 1.35
N ALA A 331 4.75 23.19 1.65
CA ALA A 331 4.04 23.47 2.90
C ALA A 331 2.75 22.63 3.01
N ILE A 332 2.00 22.51 1.90
CA ILE A 332 0.75 21.75 1.83
C ILE A 332 1.00 20.27 2.08
N TYR A 333 1.96 19.66 1.38
CA TYR A 333 2.18 18.21 1.47
C TYR A 333 3.01 17.79 2.68
N ALA A 334 3.84 18.69 3.24
CA ALA A 334 4.52 18.43 4.51
C ALA A 334 3.53 18.15 5.67
N SER A 335 2.34 18.74 5.60
CA SER A 335 1.28 18.56 6.61
C SER A 335 0.66 17.15 6.62
N VAL A 336 0.93 16.35 5.58
CA VAL A 336 0.54 14.93 5.53
C VAL A 336 1.25 14.13 6.62
N ILE A 337 2.53 14.44 6.91
CA ILE A 337 3.31 13.71 7.92
C ILE A 337 2.66 13.79 9.31
N PRO A 338 2.43 15.00 9.88
CA PRO A 338 1.73 15.08 11.16
C PRO A 338 0.32 14.47 11.09
N GLY A 339 -0.39 14.56 9.96
CA GLY A 339 -1.70 13.92 9.78
C GLY A 339 -1.67 12.40 10.00
N TYR A 340 -0.71 11.69 9.42
CA TYR A 340 -0.52 10.25 9.65
C TYR A 340 -0.01 9.94 11.06
N VAL A 341 0.93 10.73 11.59
CA VAL A 341 1.49 10.51 12.93
C VAL A 341 0.43 10.71 14.01
N PHE A 342 -0.24 11.86 14.00
CA PHE A 342 -1.32 12.13 14.95
C PHE A 342 -2.54 11.24 14.72
N GLY A 343 -2.78 10.82 13.48
CA GLY A 343 -3.87 9.91 13.11
C GLY A 343 -3.84 8.63 13.92
N GLY A 344 -2.67 8.02 14.10
CA GLY A 344 -2.53 6.83 14.93
C GLY A 344 -2.96 7.07 16.39
N TYR A 345 -2.52 8.17 17.00
CA TYR A 345 -2.90 8.51 18.38
C TYR A 345 -4.37 8.88 18.52
N VAL A 346 -4.91 9.65 17.57
CA VAL A 346 -6.33 10.08 17.60
C VAL A 346 -7.26 8.89 17.42
N VAL A 347 -6.92 7.96 16.54
CA VAL A 347 -7.70 6.72 16.31
C VAL A 347 -7.76 5.86 17.58
N ASP A 348 -6.67 5.77 18.35
CA ASP A 348 -6.65 5.00 19.59
C ASP A 348 -7.39 5.72 20.73
N TRP A 349 -7.33 7.06 20.77
CA TRP A 349 -7.98 7.86 21.82
C TRP A 349 -9.48 8.04 21.60
N LEU A 350 -9.90 8.45 20.39
CA LEU A 350 -11.28 8.86 20.07
C LEU A 350 -12.12 7.71 19.54
N ASP A 351 -11.53 6.65 18.94
CA ASP A 351 -12.10 5.58 18.14
C ASP A 351 -12.06 5.90 16.61
N ARG A 352 -12.15 4.83 15.81
CA ARG A 352 -12.04 4.87 14.33
C ARG A 352 -13.19 5.66 13.70
N LYS A 353 -14.43 5.38 14.13
CA LYS A 353 -15.66 6.00 13.59
C LYS A 353 -15.66 7.53 13.74
N PRO A 354 -15.58 8.12 14.94
CA PRO A 354 -15.61 9.57 15.10
C PRO A 354 -14.37 10.24 14.48
N THR A 355 -13.20 9.60 14.49
CA THR A 355 -12.00 10.12 13.85
C THR A 355 -12.20 10.27 12.33
N ALA A 356 -12.76 9.26 11.65
CA ALA A 356 -13.03 9.34 10.22
C ALA A 356 -14.04 10.45 9.90
N ILE A 357 -15.13 10.55 10.67
CA ILE A 357 -16.14 11.59 10.50
C ILE A 357 -15.55 12.99 10.64
N LEU A 358 -14.81 13.24 11.74
CA LEU A 358 -14.18 14.54 12.00
C LEU A 358 -13.13 14.89 10.94
N ALA A 359 -12.34 13.91 10.49
CA ALA A 359 -11.37 14.10 9.43
C ALA A 359 -12.04 14.50 8.10
N PHE A 360 -13.13 13.87 7.72
CA PHE A 360 -13.85 14.19 6.49
C PHE A 360 -14.54 15.55 6.56
N ILE A 361 -15.15 15.90 7.69
CA ILE A 361 -15.71 17.24 7.93
C ILE A 361 -14.59 18.28 7.88
N GLY A 362 -13.47 18.03 8.55
CA GLY A 362 -12.31 18.93 8.52
C GLY A 362 -11.76 19.13 7.11
N THR A 363 -11.64 18.03 6.33
CA THR A 363 -11.22 18.11 4.93
C THR A 363 -12.18 18.96 4.11
N ALA A 364 -13.49 18.77 4.27
CA ALA A 364 -14.49 19.54 3.56
C ALA A 364 -14.45 21.03 3.92
N ILE A 365 -14.33 21.38 5.20
CA ILE A 365 -14.21 22.79 5.62
C ILE A 365 -12.94 23.41 5.05
N PHE A 366 -11.78 22.80 5.28
CA PHE A 366 -10.51 23.37 4.85
C PHE A 366 -10.31 23.31 3.34
N GLY A 367 -10.87 22.30 2.65
CA GLY A 367 -10.89 22.20 1.19
C GLY A 367 -11.68 23.33 0.55
N THR A 368 -12.88 23.62 1.04
CA THR A 368 -13.66 24.78 0.61
C THR A 368 -12.91 26.09 0.86
N LEU A 369 -12.32 26.28 2.06
CA LEU A 369 -11.51 27.47 2.39
C LEU A 369 -10.27 27.59 1.49
N PHE A 370 -9.61 26.48 1.15
CA PHE A 370 -8.54 26.48 0.16
C PHE A 370 -9.04 26.90 -1.22
N GLY A 371 -10.19 26.38 -1.65
CA GLY A 371 -10.84 26.78 -2.90
C GLY A 371 -11.17 28.27 -2.99
N MET A 372 -11.53 28.90 -1.87
CA MET A 372 -11.83 30.35 -1.75
C MET A 372 -10.57 31.21 -1.60
N SER A 373 -9.44 30.61 -1.26
CA SER A 373 -8.21 31.35 -0.94
C SER A 373 -7.60 31.99 -2.17
N THR A 374 -7.12 33.23 -2.01
CA THR A 374 -6.44 34.01 -3.05
C THR A 374 -5.04 34.47 -2.65
N THR A 375 -4.72 34.46 -1.33
CA THR A 375 -3.41 34.86 -0.84
C THR A 375 -2.51 33.65 -0.59
N SER A 376 -1.22 33.80 -0.74
CA SER A 376 -0.22 32.74 -0.52
C SER A 376 -0.34 32.10 0.86
N THR A 377 -0.54 32.93 1.90
CA THR A 377 -0.64 32.48 3.28
C THR A 377 -1.88 31.61 3.52
N THR A 378 -3.05 32.04 3.02
CA THR A 378 -4.30 31.29 3.17
C THR A 378 -4.29 30.00 2.34
N LEU A 379 -3.68 30.00 1.15
CA LEU A 379 -3.48 28.82 0.33
C LEU A 379 -2.60 27.77 1.05
N MET A 380 -1.46 28.17 1.60
CA MET A 380 -0.60 27.25 2.35
C MET A 380 -1.28 26.74 3.62
N ALA A 381 -1.94 27.62 4.40
CA ALA A 381 -2.57 27.25 5.64
C ALA A 381 -3.74 26.28 5.43
N PHE A 382 -4.72 26.64 4.59
CA PHE A 382 -5.88 25.79 4.36
C PHE A 382 -5.55 24.54 3.52
N GLY A 383 -4.63 24.63 2.56
CA GLY A 383 -4.13 23.47 1.83
C GLY A 383 -3.40 22.48 2.75
N GLY A 384 -2.59 22.98 3.68
CA GLY A 384 -1.94 22.16 4.70
C GLY A 384 -2.93 21.48 5.64
N LEU A 385 -3.94 22.23 6.15
CA LEU A 385 -4.99 21.66 6.99
C LEU A 385 -5.84 20.62 6.23
N THR A 386 -6.11 20.84 4.95
CA THR A 386 -6.76 19.84 4.09
C THR A 386 -5.94 18.56 3.99
N SER A 387 -4.63 18.68 3.71
CA SER A 387 -3.71 17.54 3.65
C SER A 387 -3.62 16.79 4.98
N PHE A 388 -3.57 17.52 6.08
CA PHE A 388 -3.56 16.95 7.43
C PHE A 388 -4.82 16.12 7.70
N CYS A 389 -6.00 16.69 7.41
CA CYS A 389 -7.27 16.02 7.62
C CYS A 389 -7.44 14.80 6.70
N LEU A 390 -7.00 14.88 5.43
CA LEU A 390 -6.99 13.71 4.52
C LEU A 390 -6.13 12.58 5.08
N ALA A 391 -4.92 12.87 5.56
CA ALA A 391 -4.05 11.85 6.13
C ALA A 391 -4.64 11.23 7.42
N LEU A 392 -5.30 12.04 8.24
CA LEU A 392 -6.02 11.58 9.43
C LEU A 392 -7.18 10.63 9.04
N GLY A 393 -7.97 11.00 8.03
CA GLY A 393 -9.06 10.20 7.47
C GLY A 393 -8.57 8.87 6.91
N SER A 394 -7.51 8.90 6.10
CA SER A 394 -6.85 7.69 5.59
C SER A 394 -6.44 6.75 6.72
N THR A 395 -5.82 7.26 7.78
CA THR A 395 -5.42 6.44 8.94
C THR A 395 -6.63 5.77 9.60
N ALA A 396 -7.70 6.54 9.76
CA ALA A 396 -8.93 6.04 10.38
C ALA A 396 -9.58 4.92 9.54
N ILE A 397 -9.77 5.11 8.23
CA ILE A 397 -10.43 4.10 7.39
C ILE A 397 -9.59 2.84 7.20
N TYR A 398 -8.26 2.96 7.13
CA TYR A 398 -7.35 1.81 7.07
C TYR A 398 -7.40 0.95 8.31
N SER A 399 -7.55 1.58 9.48
CA SER A 399 -7.69 0.88 10.76
C SER A 399 -9.11 0.32 10.94
N TYR A 400 -10.12 1.05 10.51
CA TYR A 400 -11.54 0.71 10.69
C TYR A 400 -11.99 -0.47 9.82
N THR A 401 -11.58 -0.48 8.54
CA THR A 401 -12.05 -1.46 7.56
C THR A 401 -11.81 -2.92 7.98
N PRO A 402 -10.62 -3.33 8.44
CA PRO A 402 -10.38 -4.72 8.83
C PRO A 402 -11.08 -5.13 10.13
N GLU A 403 -11.48 -4.18 10.98
CA GLU A 403 -12.21 -4.46 12.24
C GLU A 403 -13.67 -4.83 12.00
N LEU A 404 -14.23 -4.44 10.85
CA LEU A 404 -15.64 -4.64 10.51
C LEU A 404 -15.94 -5.99 9.84
N TYR A 405 -14.89 -6.78 9.52
CA TYR A 405 -15.04 -8.07 8.87
C TYR A 405 -14.45 -9.21 9.70
N PRO A 406 -15.13 -10.38 9.74
CA PRO A 406 -14.57 -11.60 10.30
C PRO A 406 -13.26 -11.98 9.59
N THR A 407 -12.39 -12.68 10.30
CA THR A 407 -11.04 -13.03 9.84
C THR A 407 -11.04 -13.71 8.46
N GLU A 408 -12.05 -14.56 8.19
CA GLU A 408 -12.16 -15.35 6.97
C GLU A 408 -12.40 -14.53 5.70
N ILE A 409 -13.14 -13.40 5.79
CA ILE A 409 -13.46 -12.53 4.64
C ILE A 409 -12.78 -11.17 4.72
N ARG A 410 -12.02 -10.88 5.78
CA ARG A 410 -11.38 -9.58 6.03
C ARG A 410 -10.49 -9.12 4.87
N ALA A 411 -9.66 -10.03 4.35
CA ALA A 411 -8.76 -9.72 3.24
C ALA A 411 -9.55 -9.39 1.96
N THR A 412 -10.63 -10.11 1.68
CA THR A 412 -11.50 -9.86 0.53
C THR A 412 -12.24 -8.53 0.69
N GLY A 413 -12.76 -8.24 1.89
CA GLY A 413 -13.43 -6.98 2.22
C GLY A 413 -12.52 -5.78 2.05
N MET A 414 -11.28 -5.85 2.58
CA MET A 414 -10.27 -4.80 2.43
C MET A 414 -9.84 -4.62 0.98
N GLY A 415 -9.63 -5.70 0.24
CA GLY A 415 -9.25 -5.65 -1.18
C GLY A 415 -10.31 -4.99 -2.05
N LEU A 416 -11.58 -5.34 -1.88
CA LEU A 416 -12.68 -4.73 -2.63
C LEU A 416 -12.91 -3.27 -2.24
N ALA A 417 -12.83 -2.91 -0.95
CA ALA A 417 -12.91 -1.53 -0.51
C ALA A 417 -11.80 -0.68 -1.16
N SER A 418 -10.58 -1.18 -1.16
CA SER A 418 -9.43 -0.54 -1.83
C SER A 418 -9.61 -0.40 -3.34
N ALA A 419 -10.23 -1.39 -4.02
CA ALA A 419 -10.55 -1.29 -5.45
C ALA A 419 -11.60 -0.20 -5.72
N TRP A 420 -12.64 -0.09 -4.87
CA TRP A 420 -13.62 0.99 -4.95
C TRP A 420 -13.00 2.37 -4.71
N GLY A 421 -12.02 2.49 -3.81
CA GLY A 421 -11.25 3.71 -3.64
C GLY A 421 -10.55 4.15 -4.93
N ARG A 422 -9.95 3.23 -5.66
CA ARG A 422 -9.30 3.53 -6.94
C ARG A 422 -10.29 3.88 -8.05
N ALA A 423 -11.45 3.23 -8.07
CA ALA A 423 -12.55 3.64 -8.96
C ALA A 423 -13.00 5.08 -8.68
N GLY A 424 -13.09 5.46 -7.39
CA GLY A 424 -13.35 6.84 -6.97
C GLY A 424 -12.27 7.80 -7.47
N ALA A 425 -10.99 7.44 -7.31
CA ALA A 425 -9.88 8.25 -7.79
C ALA A 425 -9.92 8.45 -9.32
N ILE A 426 -10.18 7.40 -10.10
CA ILE A 426 -10.33 7.50 -11.55
C ILE A 426 -11.47 8.46 -11.92
N LEU A 427 -12.63 8.26 -11.34
CA LEU A 427 -13.82 9.06 -11.66
C LEU A 427 -13.62 10.53 -11.26
N LEU A 428 -13.14 10.79 -10.05
CA LEU A 428 -12.96 12.17 -9.57
C LEU A 428 -11.84 12.90 -10.32
N LEU A 429 -10.76 12.24 -10.73
CA LEU A 429 -9.74 12.85 -11.59
C LEU A 429 -10.30 13.31 -12.93
N LEU A 430 -11.18 12.51 -13.56
CA LEU A 430 -11.87 12.88 -14.80
C LEU A 430 -12.82 14.05 -14.58
N VAL A 431 -13.69 13.94 -13.60
CA VAL A 431 -14.68 14.96 -13.25
C VAL A 431 -14.00 16.28 -12.87
N PHE A 432 -12.97 16.20 -12.04
CA PHE A 432 -12.22 17.34 -11.55
C PHE A 432 -11.51 18.10 -12.68
N GLY A 433 -10.84 17.37 -13.58
CA GLY A 433 -10.19 17.99 -14.73
C GLY A 433 -11.14 18.80 -15.60
N VAL A 434 -12.33 18.25 -15.89
CA VAL A 434 -13.36 18.94 -16.67
C VAL A 434 -13.92 20.16 -15.93
N PHE A 435 -14.29 20.01 -14.66
CA PHE A 435 -14.88 21.11 -13.91
C PHE A 435 -13.89 22.19 -13.51
N ALA A 436 -12.60 21.88 -13.35
CA ALA A 436 -11.56 22.89 -13.14
C ALA A 436 -11.47 23.88 -14.31
N VAL A 437 -11.69 23.40 -15.55
CA VAL A 437 -11.72 24.24 -16.74
C VAL A 437 -13.03 25.03 -16.82
N LEU A 438 -14.18 24.39 -16.57
CA LEU A 438 -15.50 24.97 -16.80
C LEU A 438 -15.95 25.93 -15.70
N LYS A 439 -15.63 25.65 -14.43
CA LYS A 439 -16.21 26.31 -13.24
C LYS A 439 -15.17 26.83 -12.25
N GLY A 440 -13.88 26.57 -12.49
CA GLY A 440 -12.79 27.01 -11.64
C GLY A 440 -12.58 26.16 -10.38
N LYS A 441 -11.55 26.50 -9.59
CA LYS A 441 -11.10 25.69 -8.45
C LYS A 441 -12.15 25.51 -7.35
N LEU A 442 -12.86 26.58 -6.98
CA LEU A 442 -13.83 26.52 -5.87
C LEU A 442 -14.90 25.44 -6.10
N PHE A 443 -15.46 25.40 -7.30
CA PHE A 443 -16.51 24.43 -7.64
C PHE A 443 -16.03 22.97 -7.49
N VAL A 444 -14.78 22.76 -7.85
CA VAL A 444 -14.15 21.45 -7.77
C VAL A 444 -13.98 21.00 -6.32
N PHE A 445 -13.54 21.88 -5.41
CA PHE A 445 -13.45 21.57 -3.99
C PHE A 445 -14.83 21.33 -3.38
N VAL A 446 -15.81 22.17 -3.69
CA VAL A 446 -17.19 21.98 -3.20
C VAL A 446 -17.77 20.61 -3.58
N ILE A 447 -17.56 20.14 -4.82
CA ILE A 447 -18.00 18.78 -5.21
C ILE A 447 -17.28 17.70 -4.38
N SER A 448 -15.97 17.83 -4.23
CA SER A 448 -15.17 16.89 -3.44
C SER A 448 -15.64 16.85 -1.99
N ASP A 449 -15.90 18.01 -1.43
CA ASP A 449 -16.32 18.19 -0.05
C ASP A 449 -17.73 17.60 0.19
N VAL A 450 -18.65 17.79 -0.77
CA VAL A 450 -19.99 17.15 -0.73
C VAL A 450 -19.85 15.62 -0.72
N ILE A 451 -18.97 15.06 -1.55
CA ILE A 451 -18.74 13.61 -1.61
C ILE A 451 -18.18 13.09 -0.27
N LEU A 452 -17.23 13.82 0.35
CA LEU A 452 -16.70 13.47 1.68
C LEU A 452 -17.75 13.59 2.79
N LEU A 453 -18.59 14.63 2.75
CA LEU A 453 -19.68 14.80 3.72
C LEU A 453 -20.72 13.68 3.61
N VAL A 454 -21.05 13.25 2.39
CA VAL A 454 -21.92 12.08 2.17
C VAL A 454 -21.28 10.83 2.77
N ALA A 455 -19.97 10.63 2.57
CA ALA A 455 -19.27 9.50 3.17
C ALA A 455 -19.25 9.59 4.71
N ALA A 456 -19.06 10.79 5.29
CA ALA A 456 -19.14 11.02 6.74
C ALA A 456 -20.55 10.68 7.28
N ILE A 457 -21.61 11.09 6.59
CA ILE A 457 -22.99 10.73 6.93
C ILE A 457 -23.19 9.21 6.84
N CYS A 458 -22.70 8.56 5.80
CA CYS A 458 -22.78 7.09 5.68
C CYS A 458 -22.07 6.39 6.87
N ILE A 459 -20.88 6.86 7.29
CA ILE A 459 -20.20 6.33 8.46
C ILE A 459 -21.01 6.58 9.73
N ALA A 460 -21.59 7.79 9.90
CA ALA A 460 -22.38 8.14 11.08
C ALA A 460 -23.61 7.23 11.23
N LEU A 461 -24.33 6.98 10.13
CA LEU A 461 -25.58 6.23 10.12
C LEU A 461 -25.38 4.70 10.15
N PHE A 462 -24.39 4.17 9.43
CA PHE A 462 -24.23 2.74 9.20
C PHE A 462 -22.98 2.14 9.84
N GLY A 463 -22.04 2.96 10.27
CA GLY A 463 -20.78 2.49 10.88
C GLY A 463 -20.99 2.07 12.34
N PRO A 464 -20.66 0.83 12.73
CA PRO A 464 -20.66 0.44 14.14
C PRO A 464 -19.44 1.04 14.87
N SER A 465 -19.55 1.27 16.19
CA SER A 465 -18.39 1.59 17.02
C SER A 465 -17.58 0.33 17.31
N THR A 466 -16.25 0.43 17.20
CA THR A 466 -15.34 -0.70 17.46
C THR A 466 -14.56 -0.55 18.76
N LYS A 467 -14.72 0.58 19.48
CA LYS A 467 -13.99 0.88 20.71
C LYS A 467 -14.21 -0.16 21.80
N GLY A 468 -13.13 -0.78 22.26
CA GLY A 468 -13.16 -1.72 23.38
C GLY A 468 -13.79 -3.08 23.07
N ARG A 469 -14.11 -3.37 21.79
CA ARG A 469 -14.61 -4.69 21.35
C ARG A 469 -13.46 -5.55 20.84
N SER A 470 -13.53 -6.86 21.08
CA SER A 470 -12.63 -7.78 20.38
C SER A 470 -12.92 -7.77 18.87
N LEU A 471 -11.93 -8.13 18.04
CA LEU A 471 -12.13 -8.22 16.57
C LEU A 471 -13.28 -9.19 16.20
N GLU A 472 -13.52 -10.18 17.03
CA GLU A 472 -14.59 -11.17 16.84
C GLU A 472 -15.95 -10.57 17.19
N ASP A 473 -16.05 -9.84 18.31
CA ASP A 473 -17.30 -9.16 18.74
C ASP A 473 -17.70 -8.01 17.82
N ALA A 474 -16.73 -7.23 17.36
CA ALA A 474 -16.96 -6.12 16.42
C ALA A 474 -17.49 -6.61 15.06
N SER A 475 -17.02 -7.79 14.61
CA SER A 475 -17.43 -8.39 13.34
C SER A 475 -18.77 -9.17 13.42
N THR A 476 -19.24 -9.54 14.62
CA THR A 476 -20.51 -10.27 14.80
C THR A 476 -21.74 -9.36 14.79
N GLY A 477 -21.54 -8.03 14.84
CA GLY A 477 -22.61 -7.04 14.84
C GLY A 477 -23.58 -7.35 15.99
N GLY A 478 -23.40 -6.70 17.15
CA GLY A 478 -24.30 -6.94 18.27
C GLY A 478 -25.75 -6.90 17.80
N SER A 479 -26.43 -8.02 17.95
CA SER A 479 -27.87 -8.08 17.90
C SER A 479 -28.39 -7.38 19.15
N ASP A 480 -28.65 -6.10 19.05
CA ASP A 480 -29.60 -5.38 19.90
C ASP A 480 -30.56 -4.59 19.03
#